data_6955b90545a35bf729bb49a806137a17
#
_entry.id   6955b90545a35bf729bb49a806137a17
#
_cell.length_a   1.000
_cell.length_b   1.000
_cell.length_c   1.000
_cell.angle_alpha   90.00
_cell.angle_beta   90.00
_cell.angle_gamma   90.00
#
_symmetry.space_group_name_H-M   'P 1'
#
loop_
_entity.id
_entity.type
_entity.pdbx_description
1 polymer ?
#
loop_
_entity_poly.entity_id
_entity_poly.type
_entity_poly.pdbx_seq_one_letter_code
_entity_poly.pdbx_strand_id
1 'polypeptide(L)'
;MKNYILILPLLFLLYSCSENKSSDKNNKSENVKLNNNQLNISVLWDLSDRIDATKNSNTPTNGERDVEILKFLAEYMKKDMDKRGSFMSKGKLKVFFSPNPANDQINFIAKKLDIDLSSKDVSAKKNIYDSLTSDFEITAKSIVDITQKTSKWEGSDIYRFFKNDVLDYCVSKDSSYRNILIILTDGYIYHKNSTQLLNNRSEYILPNLLNQFGLRNNPNYKSAIEKNDYGFISSRKDLNNLEILVLEVNSEKSYKNDEDVIKSYLEKWFTEMNVKKFTIHNTDIPINTKKRIENFLN
;
A
#
# COMPACT_ATOMS: atom_id res chain seq x y z
N MET A 1 -17.84 -8.67 -100.56
CA MET A 1 -18.92 -8.19 -99.71
C MET A 1 -18.62 -8.60 -98.29
N LYS A 2 -18.09 -7.70 -97.56
CA LYS A 2 -17.67 -7.95 -96.11
C LYS A 2 -18.56 -7.14 -95.20
N ASN A 3 -19.36 -7.82 -94.41
CA ASN A 3 -20.20 -7.21 -93.38
C ASN A 3 -19.34 -6.89 -92.16
N TYR A 4 -19.32 -5.61 -91.79
CA TYR A 4 -18.71 -5.18 -90.48
C TYR A 4 -19.84 -4.99 -89.49
N ILE A 5 -19.81 -5.80 -88.43
CA ILE A 5 -20.70 -5.67 -87.30
C ILE A 5 -20.05 -4.66 -86.35
N LEU A 6 -20.73 -3.55 -86.10
CA LEU A 6 -20.33 -2.50 -85.20
C LEU A 6 -20.81 -2.88 -83.80
N ILE A 7 -19.89 -3.20 -82.89
CA ILE A 7 -20.21 -3.46 -81.49
C ILE A 7 -20.06 -2.15 -80.70
N LEU A 8 -21.19 -1.67 -80.18
CA LEU A 8 -21.27 -0.48 -79.32
C LEU A 8 -21.03 -0.87 -77.88
N PRO A 9 -20.04 -0.30 -77.15
CA PRO A 9 -19.89 -0.59 -75.75
C PRO A 9 -20.91 0.18 -74.93
N LEU A 10 -21.69 -0.55 -74.15
CA LEU A 10 -22.66 -0.04 -73.20
C LEU A 10 -21.93 0.44 -71.94
N LEU A 11 -21.86 1.76 -71.73
CA LEU A 11 -21.27 2.37 -70.54
C LEU A 11 -22.25 2.28 -69.39
N PHE A 12 -21.98 1.39 -68.41
CA PHE A 12 -22.71 1.35 -67.13
C PHE A 12 -22.16 2.43 -66.22
N LEU A 13 -22.90 3.50 -66.01
CA LEU A 13 -22.69 4.49 -64.98
C LEU A 13 -23.19 3.91 -63.63
N LEU A 14 -22.27 3.46 -62.80
CA LEU A 14 -22.59 3.12 -61.39
C LEU A 14 -22.70 4.41 -60.59
N TYR A 15 -23.93 4.81 -60.28
CA TYR A 15 -24.19 5.79 -59.24
C TYR A 15 -23.83 5.18 -57.87
N SER A 16 -22.71 5.63 -57.31
CA SER A 16 -22.35 5.34 -55.91
C SER A 16 -23.15 6.28 -55.03
N CYS A 17 -24.17 5.76 -54.35
CA CYS A 17 -24.80 6.43 -53.21
C CYS A 17 -23.81 6.49 -52.04
N SER A 18 -23.35 7.68 -51.73
CA SER A 18 -22.62 7.99 -50.52
C SER A 18 -23.59 7.97 -49.34
N GLU A 19 -23.66 6.85 -48.60
CA GLU A 19 -24.26 6.82 -47.27
C GLU A 19 -23.33 7.49 -46.30
N ASN A 20 -23.75 8.61 -45.70
CA ASN A 20 -23.15 9.21 -44.53
C ASN A 20 -23.28 8.22 -43.39
N LYS A 21 -22.20 7.45 -43.11
CA LYS A 21 -22.04 6.74 -41.83
C LYS A 21 -21.74 7.75 -40.77
N SER A 22 -22.76 8.03 -39.97
CA SER A 22 -22.60 8.58 -38.63
C SER A 22 -21.49 7.84 -37.88
N SER A 23 -20.50 8.57 -37.41
CA SER A 23 -19.44 8.05 -36.58
C SER A 23 -19.99 7.55 -35.26
N ASP A 24 -20.35 6.27 -35.19
CA ASP A 24 -20.47 5.56 -33.92
C ASP A 24 -19.09 5.57 -33.27
N LYS A 25 -18.98 6.41 -32.24
CA LYS A 25 -17.87 6.32 -31.30
C LYS A 25 -17.92 4.93 -30.68
N ASN A 26 -17.11 4.02 -31.23
CA ASN A 26 -16.78 2.79 -30.55
C ASN A 26 -16.19 3.14 -29.17
N ASN A 27 -17.03 3.11 -28.17
CA ASN A 27 -16.59 2.89 -26.79
C ASN A 27 -15.91 1.51 -26.80
N LYS A 28 -14.60 1.48 -27.09
CA LYS A 28 -13.76 0.40 -26.63
C LYS A 28 -13.83 0.45 -25.10
N SER A 29 -14.71 -0.36 -24.52
CA SER A 29 -14.53 -0.80 -23.17
C SER A 29 -13.12 -1.40 -23.13
N GLU A 30 -12.17 -0.70 -22.52
CA GLU A 30 -10.91 -1.31 -22.13
C GLU A 30 -11.29 -2.50 -21.27
N ASN A 31 -11.15 -3.69 -21.83
CA ASN A 31 -11.15 -4.92 -21.07
C ASN A 31 -9.91 -4.87 -20.18
N VAL A 32 -10.03 -4.20 -19.02
CA VAL A 32 -9.07 -4.30 -17.92
C VAL A 32 -9.05 -5.79 -17.59
N LYS A 33 -7.99 -6.49 -18.04
CA LYS A 33 -7.75 -7.88 -17.64
C LYS A 33 -7.77 -7.88 -16.11
N LEU A 34 -8.85 -8.38 -15.54
CA LEU A 34 -8.90 -8.66 -14.11
C LEU A 34 -7.68 -9.50 -13.78
N ASN A 35 -6.83 -8.98 -12.93
CA ASN A 35 -5.78 -9.80 -12.33
C ASN A 35 -6.54 -10.94 -11.63
N ASN A 36 -6.37 -12.18 -12.10
CA ASN A 36 -7.15 -13.33 -11.60
C ASN A 36 -6.90 -13.61 -10.12
N ASN A 37 -5.83 -13.06 -9.56
CA ASN A 37 -5.47 -13.28 -8.17
C ASN A 37 -6.39 -12.50 -7.22
N GLN A 38 -6.82 -13.16 -6.16
CA GLN A 38 -7.53 -12.53 -5.04
C GLN A 38 -6.58 -11.57 -4.29
N LEU A 39 -7.10 -10.50 -3.76
CA LEU A 39 -6.31 -9.57 -2.96
C LEU A 39 -6.14 -10.12 -1.52
N ASN A 40 -4.91 -10.12 -1.04
CA ASN A 40 -4.57 -10.33 0.36
C ASN A 40 -3.81 -9.09 0.84
N ILE A 41 -4.56 -8.09 1.33
CA ILE A 41 -4.02 -6.81 1.77
C ILE A 41 -3.86 -6.84 3.29
N SER A 42 -2.64 -6.68 3.74
CA SER A 42 -2.26 -6.50 5.14
C SER A 42 -1.82 -5.06 5.35
N VAL A 43 -2.26 -4.42 6.41
CA VAL A 43 -1.83 -3.07 6.80
C VAL A 43 -1.11 -3.16 8.14
N LEU A 44 0.18 -2.84 8.16
CA LEU A 44 0.94 -2.64 9.39
C LEU A 44 0.85 -1.17 9.77
N TRP A 45 0.09 -0.89 10.82
CA TRP A 45 -0.20 0.47 11.26
C TRP A 45 0.65 0.82 12.47
N ASP A 46 1.55 1.77 12.29
CA ASP A 46 2.42 2.30 13.32
C ASP A 46 1.66 3.31 14.19
N LEU A 47 1.37 2.92 15.44
CA LEU A 47 0.72 3.75 16.45
C LEU A 47 1.72 4.35 17.46
N SER A 48 2.97 4.56 17.05
CA SER A 48 3.97 5.26 17.87
C SER A 48 3.60 6.74 18.07
N ASP A 49 4.47 7.50 18.70
CA ASP A 49 4.28 8.93 18.97
C ASP A 49 4.19 9.80 17.70
N ARG A 50 4.35 9.20 16.50
CA ARG A 50 3.97 9.84 15.23
C ARG A 50 2.49 10.26 15.19
N ILE A 51 1.62 9.57 15.93
CA ILE A 51 0.18 9.87 16.02
C ILE A 51 -0.11 11.05 16.94
N ASP A 52 0.82 11.46 17.78
CA ASP A 52 0.66 12.58 18.71
C ASP A 52 0.46 13.91 17.96
N ALA A 53 -0.77 14.41 17.92
CA ALA A 53 -1.11 15.66 17.27
C ALA A 53 -0.43 16.90 17.90
N THR A 54 0.04 16.80 19.16
CA THR A 54 0.75 17.89 19.84
C THR A 54 2.17 18.06 19.33
N LYS A 55 2.80 16.97 18.89
CA LYS A 55 4.14 16.95 18.29
C LYS A 55 4.10 17.23 16.77
N ASN A 56 3.03 16.80 16.11
CA ASN A 56 2.86 16.86 14.68
C ASN A 56 1.65 17.71 14.29
N SER A 57 1.82 19.04 14.32
CA SER A 57 0.76 20.02 14.09
C SER A 57 0.33 20.21 12.63
N ASN A 58 0.67 19.27 11.73
CA ASN A 58 0.23 19.34 10.33
C ASN A 58 -1.28 19.09 10.23
N THR A 59 -1.93 19.74 9.28
CA THR A 59 -3.36 19.53 8.97
C THR A 59 -3.48 19.01 7.53
N PRO A 60 -4.09 17.85 7.28
CA PRO A 60 -4.57 16.90 8.30
C PRO A 60 -3.43 16.27 9.11
N THR A 61 -3.73 15.86 10.35
CA THR A 61 -2.78 15.16 11.23
C THR A 61 -2.40 13.79 10.68
N ASN A 62 -1.33 13.18 11.20
CA ASN A 62 -0.95 11.81 10.80
C ASN A 62 -2.09 10.83 11.03
N GLY A 63 -2.76 10.90 12.18
CA GLY A 63 -3.91 10.04 12.49
C GLY A 63 -5.08 10.22 11.52
N GLU A 64 -5.41 11.46 11.17
CA GLU A 64 -6.48 11.74 10.19
C GLU A 64 -6.14 11.21 8.80
N ARG A 65 -4.88 11.32 8.36
CA ARG A 65 -4.44 10.74 7.08
C ARG A 65 -4.50 9.23 7.09
N ASP A 66 -4.07 8.59 8.17
CA ASP A 66 -4.16 7.14 8.32
C ASP A 66 -5.61 6.64 8.25
N VAL A 67 -6.54 7.34 8.90
CA VAL A 67 -7.98 7.05 8.82
C VAL A 67 -8.48 7.11 7.37
N GLU A 68 -8.11 8.16 6.63
CA GLU A 68 -8.48 8.30 5.21
C GLU A 68 -7.87 7.20 4.33
N ILE A 69 -6.66 6.76 4.62
CA ILE A 69 -6.02 5.64 3.92
C ILE A 69 -6.77 4.33 4.19
N LEU A 70 -7.08 4.02 5.44
CA LEU A 70 -7.80 2.81 5.81
C LEU A 70 -9.22 2.78 5.22
N LYS A 71 -9.93 3.90 5.27
CA LYS A 71 -11.22 4.07 4.58
C LYS A 71 -11.10 3.80 3.08
N PHE A 72 -10.10 4.36 2.43
CA PHE A 72 -9.88 4.18 1.00
C PHE A 72 -9.56 2.72 0.64
N LEU A 73 -8.81 2.00 1.47
CA LEU A 73 -8.54 0.57 1.26
C LEU A 73 -9.82 -0.26 1.37
N ALA A 74 -10.73 0.11 2.28
CA ALA A 74 -12.06 -0.50 2.37
C ALA A 74 -12.90 -0.22 1.11
N GLU A 75 -12.88 1.02 0.59
CA GLU A 75 -13.52 1.37 -0.68
C GLU A 75 -12.93 0.59 -1.86
N TYR A 76 -11.60 0.41 -1.90
CA TYR A 76 -10.92 -0.36 -2.93
C TYR A 76 -11.31 -1.84 -2.87
N MET A 77 -11.42 -2.42 -1.67
CA MET A 77 -11.92 -3.78 -1.48
C MET A 77 -13.36 -3.94 -1.97
N LYS A 78 -14.24 -2.97 -1.72
CA LYS A 78 -15.62 -2.97 -2.27
C LYS A 78 -15.61 -2.95 -3.80
N LYS A 79 -14.78 -2.12 -4.42
CA LYS A 79 -14.61 -2.11 -5.89
C LYS A 79 -14.13 -3.47 -6.43
N ASP A 80 -13.24 -4.17 -5.72
CA ASP A 80 -12.82 -5.52 -6.11
C ASP A 80 -13.97 -6.54 -5.95
N MET A 81 -14.77 -6.41 -4.89
CA MET A 81 -15.98 -7.23 -4.70
C MET A 81 -16.99 -7.01 -5.84
N ASP A 82 -17.21 -5.78 -6.27
CA ASP A 82 -18.12 -5.46 -7.39
C ASP A 82 -17.64 -6.09 -8.70
N LYS A 83 -16.34 -6.00 -8.98
CA LYS A 83 -15.75 -6.59 -10.19
C LYS A 83 -15.85 -8.12 -10.24
N ARG A 84 -15.73 -8.78 -9.10
CA ARG A 84 -15.75 -10.26 -9.00
C ARG A 84 -17.13 -10.83 -8.78
N GLY A 85 -18.04 -10.05 -8.23
CA GLY A 85 -19.33 -10.50 -7.71
C GLY A 85 -19.21 -11.27 -6.39
N SER A 86 -20.29 -11.33 -5.65
CA SER A 86 -20.32 -11.87 -4.27
C SER A 86 -19.84 -13.33 -4.16
N PHE A 87 -20.13 -14.16 -5.17
CA PHE A 87 -19.74 -15.56 -5.15
C PHE A 87 -18.22 -15.75 -5.28
N MET A 88 -17.58 -15.00 -6.20
CA MET A 88 -16.17 -15.16 -6.54
C MET A 88 -15.23 -14.35 -5.65
N SER A 89 -15.72 -13.37 -4.90
CA SER A 89 -14.90 -12.54 -4.02
C SER A 89 -14.40 -13.32 -2.82
N LYS A 90 -13.07 -13.45 -2.68
CA LYS A 90 -12.38 -14.14 -1.58
C LYS A 90 -11.27 -13.27 -0.97
N GLY A 91 -11.26 -11.98 -1.30
CA GLY A 91 -10.25 -11.03 -0.84
C GLY A 91 -10.16 -10.94 0.69
N LYS A 92 -9.02 -10.48 1.16
CA LYS A 92 -8.71 -10.24 2.58
C LYS A 92 -8.17 -8.83 2.75
N LEU A 93 -8.61 -8.16 3.82
CA LEU A 93 -8.10 -6.85 4.23
C LEU A 93 -7.97 -6.86 5.75
N LYS A 94 -6.75 -6.75 6.26
CA LYS A 94 -6.44 -6.89 7.68
C LYS A 94 -5.51 -5.80 8.15
N VAL A 95 -5.72 -5.30 9.37
CA VAL A 95 -4.87 -4.31 10.01
C VAL A 95 -4.16 -4.93 11.21
N PHE A 96 -2.85 -4.69 11.32
CA PHE A 96 -1.99 -5.17 12.39
C PHE A 96 -1.25 -4.03 13.05
N PHE A 97 -0.73 -4.30 14.23
CA PHE A 97 0.14 -3.38 14.98
C PHE A 97 1.40 -4.13 15.41
N SER A 98 2.52 -3.43 15.45
CA SER A 98 3.76 -3.97 16.02
C SER A 98 4.53 -2.86 16.75
N PRO A 99 4.58 -2.92 18.08
CA PRO A 99 3.98 -3.92 18.98
C PRO A 99 2.46 -3.84 18.98
N ASN A 100 1.79 -4.88 19.50
CA ASN A 100 0.37 -4.79 19.82
C ASN A 100 0.14 -3.69 20.85
N PRO A 101 -0.88 -2.84 20.67
CA PRO A 101 -1.21 -1.80 21.64
C PRO A 101 -1.45 -2.38 23.04
N ALA A 102 -0.88 -1.75 24.07
CA ALA A 102 -1.13 -2.14 25.46
C ALA A 102 -2.57 -1.89 25.91
N ASN A 103 -3.34 -1.10 25.17
CA ASN A 103 -4.72 -0.80 25.46
C ASN A 103 -5.65 -1.88 24.88
N ASP A 104 -6.27 -2.68 25.76
CA ASP A 104 -7.19 -3.77 25.39
C ASP A 104 -8.41 -3.30 24.57
N GLN A 105 -8.86 -2.07 24.77
CA GLN A 105 -9.96 -1.51 23.99
C GLN A 105 -9.58 -1.37 22.51
N ILE A 106 -8.34 -0.93 22.21
CA ILE A 106 -7.84 -0.87 20.83
C ILE A 106 -7.82 -2.28 20.23
N ASN A 107 -7.25 -3.27 20.96
CA ASN A 107 -7.17 -4.66 20.51
C ASN A 107 -8.57 -5.26 20.26
N PHE A 108 -9.57 -4.89 21.07
CA PHE A 108 -10.92 -5.34 20.91
C PHE A 108 -11.61 -4.77 19.66
N ILE A 109 -11.55 -3.43 19.47
CA ILE A 109 -12.24 -2.78 18.35
C ILE A 109 -11.52 -3.06 17.03
N ALA A 110 -10.19 -3.24 17.04
CA ALA A 110 -9.39 -3.54 15.84
C ALA A 110 -9.79 -4.85 15.14
N LYS A 111 -10.48 -5.77 15.83
CA LYS A 111 -11.05 -6.98 15.20
C LYS A 111 -12.03 -6.67 14.08
N LYS A 112 -12.64 -5.48 14.06
CA LYS A 112 -13.50 -5.01 12.97
C LYS A 112 -12.71 -4.64 11.70
N LEU A 113 -11.40 -4.47 11.82
CA LEU A 113 -10.48 -4.20 10.71
C LEU A 113 -9.84 -5.50 10.15
N ASP A 114 -10.38 -6.66 10.50
CA ASP A 114 -9.95 -7.97 9.97
C ASP A 114 -11.08 -8.59 9.15
N ILE A 115 -10.97 -8.48 7.84
CA ILE A 115 -11.94 -8.98 6.87
C ILE A 115 -11.29 -10.12 6.07
N ASP A 116 -11.94 -11.29 6.12
CA ASP A 116 -11.61 -12.45 5.28
C ASP A 116 -12.89 -12.96 4.60
N LEU A 117 -13.00 -12.72 3.29
CA LEU A 117 -14.17 -13.12 2.49
C LEU A 117 -14.11 -14.59 2.05
N SER A 118 -12.98 -15.28 2.22
CA SER A 118 -12.78 -16.62 1.68
C SER A 118 -13.72 -17.67 2.26
N SER A 119 -14.08 -17.50 3.53
CA SER A 119 -14.95 -18.43 4.28
C SER A 119 -16.39 -17.93 4.45
N LYS A 120 -16.75 -16.78 3.85
CA LYS A 120 -18.07 -16.15 4.01
C LYS A 120 -19.04 -16.59 2.93
N ASP A 121 -20.28 -16.85 3.31
CA ASP A 121 -21.37 -17.03 2.36
C ASP A 121 -21.79 -15.71 1.71
N VAL A 122 -22.69 -15.77 0.72
CA VAL A 122 -23.15 -14.59 -0.04
C VAL A 122 -23.86 -13.56 0.84
N SER A 123 -24.65 -14.01 1.82
CA SER A 123 -25.37 -13.12 2.72
C SER A 123 -24.41 -12.36 3.64
N ALA A 124 -23.46 -13.07 4.25
CA ALA A 124 -22.42 -12.45 5.07
C ALA A 124 -21.56 -11.47 4.28
N LYS A 125 -21.18 -11.80 3.03
CA LYS A 125 -20.45 -10.89 2.14
C LYS A 125 -21.25 -9.63 1.83
N LYS A 126 -22.56 -9.73 1.62
CA LYS A 126 -23.41 -8.57 1.42
C LYS A 126 -23.42 -7.65 2.63
N ASN A 127 -23.60 -8.22 3.83
CA ASN A 127 -23.56 -7.42 5.06
C ASN A 127 -22.23 -6.71 5.25
N ILE A 128 -21.11 -7.42 4.98
CA ILE A 128 -19.76 -6.82 4.99
C ILE A 128 -19.68 -5.69 3.96
N TYR A 129 -20.11 -5.92 2.73
CA TYR A 129 -20.09 -4.91 1.67
C TYR A 129 -20.83 -3.64 2.07
N ASP A 130 -22.01 -3.77 2.68
CA ASP A 130 -22.84 -2.62 3.05
C ASP A 130 -22.18 -1.75 4.14
N SER A 131 -21.46 -2.34 5.10
CA SER A 131 -20.88 -1.61 6.25
C SER A 131 -19.36 -1.36 6.15
N LEU A 132 -18.63 -2.02 5.24
CA LEU A 132 -17.17 -2.09 5.24
C LEU A 132 -16.48 -0.73 5.36
N THR A 133 -16.86 0.24 4.54
CA THR A 133 -16.23 1.57 4.52
C THR A 133 -16.48 2.33 5.81
N SER A 134 -17.74 2.32 6.31
CA SER A 134 -18.09 2.99 7.56
C SER A 134 -17.45 2.32 8.78
N ASP A 135 -17.41 0.98 8.81
CA ASP A 135 -16.77 0.23 9.89
C ASP A 135 -15.26 0.54 9.99
N PHE A 136 -14.58 0.61 8.84
CA PHE A 136 -13.16 0.96 8.80
C PHE A 136 -12.93 2.41 9.26
N GLU A 137 -13.70 3.38 8.73
CA GLU A 137 -13.58 4.78 9.09
C GLU A 137 -13.82 5.02 10.58
N ILE A 138 -14.95 4.53 11.12
CA ILE A 138 -15.33 4.73 12.52
C ILE A 138 -14.34 4.04 13.46
N THR A 139 -13.95 2.80 13.13
CA THR A 139 -13.02 2.03 13.97
C THR A 139 -11.63 2.67 13.97
N ALA A 140 -11.11 3.04 12.81
CA ALA A 140 -9.81 3.69 12.70
C ALA A 140 -9.79 5.03 13.45
N LYS A 141 -10.84 5.86 13.30
CA LYS A 141 -10.97 7.10 14.06
C LYS A 141 -10.98 6.86 15.57
N SER A 142 -11.74 5.86 16.02
CA SER A 142 -11.77 5.48 17.45
C SER A 142 -10.40 5.05 17.97
N ILE A 143 -9.63 4.30 17.17
CA ILE A 143 -8.26 3.88 17.53
C ILE A 143 -7.36 5.11 17.66
N VAL A 144 -7.38 6.04 16.70
CA VAL A 144 -6.62 7.30 16.79
C VAL A 144 -7.00 8.10 18.03
N ASP A 145 -8.30 8.28 18.29
CA ASP A 145 -8.81 9.04 19.45
C ASP A 145 -8.37 8.42 20.79
N ILE A 146 -8.32 7.09 20.90
CA ILE A 146 -7.83 6.38 22.09
C ILE A 146 -6.32 6.52 22.19
N THR A 147 -5.60 6.35 21.09
CA THR A 147 -4.14 6.42 21.02
C THR A 147 -3.63 7.81 21.43
N GLN A 148 -4.27 8.88 20.97
CA GLN A 148 -3.90 10.26 21.30
C GLN A 148 -4.11 10.61 22.80
N LYS A 149 -4.92 9.84 23.52
CA LYS A 149 -5.11 10.01 24.96
C LYS A 149 -4.06 9.27 25.79
N THR A 150 -3.17 8.50 25.17
CA THR A 150 -2.11 7.81 25.91
C THR A 150 -1.05 8.79 26.37
N SER A 151 -0.50 8.55 27.56
CA SER A 151 0.67 9.27 28.07
C SER A 151 1.98 8.54 27.83
N LYS A 152 1.92 7.30 27.30
CA LYS A 152 3.07 6.43 27.13
C LYS A 152 3.01 5.77 25.74
N TRP A 153 4.03 6.02 24.95
CA TRP A 153 4.18 5.49 23.61
C TRP A 153 5.07 4.24 23.62
N GLU A 154 4.62 3.16 23.02
CA GLU A 154 5.36 1.88 22.98
C GLU A 154 6.45 1.86 21.88
N GLY A 155 6.44 2.82 20.97
CA GLY A 155 7.32 2.85 19.80
C GLY A 155 6.80 2.01 18.63
N SER A 156 7.68 1.73 17.66
CA SER A 156 7.37 0.98 16.46
C SER A 156 8.33 -0.20 16.31
N ASP A 157 7.83 -1.45 16.34
CA ASP A 157 8.64 -2.66 16.23
C ASP A 157 8.47 -3.35 14.85
N ILE A 158 8.49 -2.55 13.82
CA ILE A 158 8.42 -3.03 12.43
C ILE A 158 9.56 -4.00 12.12
N TYR A 159 10.75 -3.80 12.70
CA TYR A 159 11.87 -4.72 12.54
C TYR A 159 11.53 -6.14 13.00
N ARG A 160 11.01 -6.29 14.21
CA ARG A 160 10.63 -7.59 14.77
C ARG A 160 9.49 -8.23 13.97
N PHE A 161 8.53 -7.42 13.51
CA PHE A 161 7.46 -7.91 12.64
C PHE A 161 8.02 -8.59 11.39
N PHE A 162 8.96 -7.95 10.70
CA PHE A 162 9.63 -8.56 9.56
C PHE A 162 10.45 -9.80 9.93
N LYS A 163 11.12 -9.77 11.07
CA LYS A 163 11.95 -10.89 11.54
C LYS A 163 11.11 -12.14 11.82
N ASN A 164 9.95 -12.00 12.47
CA ASN A 164 9.22 -13.13 13.04
C ASN A 164 7.87 -13.39 12.36
N ASP A 165 7.12 -12.34 12.01
CA ASP A 165 5.67 -12.43 11.89
C ASP A 165 5.17 -12.25 10.45
N VAL A 166 5.92 -11.57 9.57
CA VAL A 166 5.45 -11.10 8.25
C VAL A 166 4.93 -12.22 7.35
N LEU A 167 5.53 -13.40 7.35
CA LEU A 167 5.05 -14.51 6.52
C LEU A 167 3.71 -15.05 7.01
N ASP A 168 3.56 -15.20 8.30
CA ASP A 168 2.34 -15.79 8.88
C ASP A 168 1.14 -14.83 8.74
N TYR A 169 1.39 -13.53 8.83
CA TYR A 169 0.33 -12.53 8.74
C TYR A 169 0.03 -12.05 7.33
N CYS A 170 1.05 -11.94 6.47
CA CYS A 170 0.91 -11.23 5.19
C CYS A 170 0.97 -12.13 3.95
N VAL A 171 1.46 -13.39 4.07
CA VAL A 171 1.63 -14.25 2.90
C VAL A 171 0.67 -15.44 2.97
N SER A 172 -0.28 -15.47 2.05
CA SER A 172 -1.17 -16.63 1.89
C SER A 172 -0.39 -17.82 1.32
N LYS A 173 -0.66 -19.02 1.85
CA LYS A 173 -0.15 -20.29 1.30
C LYS A 173 -0.84 -20.65 -0.03
N ASP A 174 -2.00 -20.08 -0.31
CA ASP A 174 -2.74 -20.24 -1.55
C ASP A 174 -2.17 -19.28 -2.60
N SER A 175 -1.61 -19.81 -3.68
CA SER A 175 -0.99 -19.06 -4.77
C SER A 175 -1.98 -18.24 -5.59
N SER A 176 -3.30 -18.42 -5.38
CA SER A 176 -4.33 -17.59 -6.00
C SER A 176 -4.41 -16.18 -5.40
N TYR A 177 -3.65 -15.90 -4.34
CA TYR A 177 -3.61 -14.58 -3.72
C TYR A 177 -2.40 -13.75 -4.16
N ARG A 178 -2.64 -12.45 -4.40
CA ARG A 178 -1.62 -11.43 -4.46
C ARG A 178 -1.42 -10.86 -3.06
N ASN A 179 -0.23 -11.08 -2.49
CA ASN A 179 0.08 -10.66 -1.12
C ASN A 179 0.67 -9.25 -1.12
N ILE A 180 0.03 -8.34 -0.40
CA ILE A 180 0.37 -6.94 -0.34
C ILE A 180 0.43 -6.50 1.12
N LEU A 181 1.56 -5.92 1.53
CA LEU A 181 1.73 -5.28 2.82
C LEU A 181 1.81 -3.76 2.62
N ILE A 182 0.91 -3.04 3.26
CA ILE A 182 0.94 -1.57 3.33
C ILE A 182 1.43 -1.19 4.73
N ILE A 183 2.44 -0.33 4.81
CA ILE A 183 3.01 0.12 6.08
C ILE A 183 2.72 1.61 6.22
N LEU A 184 2.03 1.98 7.30
CA LEU A 184 1.76 3.38 7.66
C LEU A 184 2.73 3.77 8.78
N THR A 185 3.79 4.52 8.45
CA THR A 185 4.84 4.90 9.38
C THR A 185 5.53 6.18 8.92
N ASP A 186 6.08 6.96 9.84
CA ASP A 186 6.97 8.09 9.50
C ASP A 186 8.37 7.64 9.06
N GLY A 187 8.67 6.34 9.24
CA GLY A 187 9.93 5.72 8.86
C GLY A 187 10.95 5.66 9.98
N TYR A 188 10.74 6.29 11.12
CA TYR A 188 11.54 6.04 12.31
C TYR A 188 11.03 4.78 13.02
N ILE A 189 11.88 3.78 13.10
CA ILE A 189 11.56 2.46 13.64
C ILE A 189 12.37 2.27 14.90
N TYR A 190 11.70 2.13 16.04
CA TYR A 190 12.33 1.87 17.30
C TYR A 190 11.40 1.19 18.30
N HIS A 191 11.89 0.16 18.93
CA HIS A 191 11.26 -0.46 20.09
C HIS A 191 12.31 -0.94 21.08
N LYS A 192 11.99 -0.88 22.37
CA LYS A 192 12.91 -1.27 23.47
C LYS A 192 13.48 -2.69 23.38
N ASN A 193 12.79 -3.59 22.65
CA ASN A 193 13.21 -4.97 22.46
C ASN A 193 13.96 -5.20 21.13
N SER A 194 14.13 -4.17 20.30
CA SER A 194 14.79 -4.20 19.01
C SER A 194 15.82 -3.08 18.94
N THR A 195 16.92 -3.24 19.71
CA THR A 195 17.95 -2.20 19.91
C THR A 195 19.35 -2.64 19.53
N GLN A 196 19.48 -3.80 18.90
CA GLN A 196 20.80 -4.32 18.55
C GLN A 196 21.47 -3.44 17.49
N LEU A 197 22.73 -3.16 17.71
CA LEU A 197 23.66 -2.59 16.73
C LEU A 197 24.78 -3.61 16.52
N LEU A 198 24.92 -4.09 15.30
CA LEU A 198 25.94 -5.06 14.90
C LEU A 198 26.80 -4.46 13.80
N ASN A 199 28.02 -4.06 14.14
CA ASN A 199 28.87 -3.27 13.26
C ASN A 199 28.16 -1.98 12.81
N ASN A 200 27.86 -1.87 11.53
CA ASN A 200 27.19 -0.72 10.92
C ASN A 200 25.69 -1.01 10.61
N ARG A 201 25.14 -2.11 11.10
CA ARG A 201 23.77 -2.52 10.94
C ARG A 201 22.99 -2.44 12.22
N SER A 202 21.71 -2.03 12.16
CA SER A 202 20.86 -1.86 13.34
C SER A 202 19.51 -2.56 13.19
N GLU A 203 18.85 -2.83 14.31
CA GLU A 203 17.45 -3.27 14.34
C GLU A 203 16.48 -2.07 14.32
N TYR A 204 17.01 -0.84 14.34
CA TYR A 204 16.25 0.41 14.46
C TYR A 204 16.82 1.50 13.56
N ILE A 205 16.01 2.52 13.33
CA ILE A 205 16.42 3.77 12.68
C ILE A 205 15.82 4.94 13.46
N LEU A 206 16.69 5.81 13.97
CA LEU A 206 16.35 7.01 14.75
C LEU A 206 17.23 8.18 14.32
N PRO A 207 16.81 9.44 14.57
CA PRO A 207 17.61 10.63 14.30
C PRO A 207 19.04 10.56 14.87
N ASN A 208 19.19 10.07 16.08
CA ASN A 208 20.49 9.95 16.73
C ASN A 208 21.42 8.96 16.00
N LEU A 209 20.89 7.84 15.50
CA LEU A 209 21.68 6.89 14.71
C LEU A 209 22.14 7.51 13.39
N LEU A 210 21.25 8.25 12.72
CA LEU A 210 21.59 8.94 11.49
C LEU A 210 22.66 10.01 11.69
N ASN A 211 22.64 10.71 12.85
CA ASN A 211 23.73 11.63 13.25
C ASN A 211 25.03 10.88 13.49
N GLN A 212 25.01 9.79 14.26
CA GLN A 212 26.18 8.97 14.56
C GLN A 212 26.85 8.45 13.29
N PHE A 213 26.08 8.09 12.28
CA PHE A 213 26.59 7.61 10.98
C PHE A 213 26.94 8.75 10.00
N GLY A 214 26.73 10.00 10.39
CA GLY A 214 27.02 11.17 9.54
C GLY A 214 26.17 11.22 8.27
N LEU A 215 24.93 10.76 8.34
CA LEU A 215 24.01 10.68 7.20
C LEU A 215 23.08 11.89 7.10
N ARG A 216 22.80 12.56 8.21
CA ARG A 216 21.93 13.76 8.22
C ARG A 216 22.66 14.94 7.56
N ASN A 217 21.95 15.66 6.68
CA ASN A 217 22.51 16.76 5.88
C ASN A 217 23.71 16.40 5.01
N ASN A 218 23.95 15.11 4.76
CA ASN A 218 25.06 14.64 3.95
C ASN A 218 24.58 14.44 2.49
N PRO A 219 25.03 15.24 1.51
CA PRO A 219 24.62 15.08 0.12
C PRO A 219 25.08 13.75 -0.50
N ASN A 220 26.10 13.13 0.09
CA ASN A 220 26.66 11.85 -0.36
C ASN A 220 26.17 10.66 0.47
N TYR A 221 25.02 10.79 1.16
CA TYR A 221 24.51 9.75 2.06
C TYR A 221 24.36 8.37 1.41
N LYS A 222 23.95 8.29 0.14
CA LYS A 222 23.85 7.01 -0.59
C LYS A 222 25.19 6.29 -0.68
N SER A 223 26.23 7.00 -1.10
CA SER A 223 27.58 6.45 -1.16
C SER A 223 28.11 6.06 0.22
N ALA A 224 27.76 6.84 1.26
CA ALA A 224 28.13 6.51 2.64
C ALA A 224 27.42 5.23 3.14
N ILE A 225 26.14 5.07 2.81
CA ILE A 225 25.35 3.85 3.14
C ILE A 225 25.98 2.61 2.49
N GLU A 226 26.33 2.69 1.21
CA GLU A 226 26.94 1.58 0.49
C GLU A 226 28.35 1.26 0.99
N LYS A 227 29.22 2.26 1.04
CA LYS A 227 30.64 2.10 1.41
C LYS A 227 30.83 1.54 2.81
N ASN A 228 29.98 1.97 3.77
CA ASN A 228 30.11 1.57 5.17
C ASN A 228 29.13 0.45 5.54
N ASP A 229 28.34 -0.03 4.59
CA ASP A 229 27.33 -1.05 4.80
C ASP A 229 26.30 -0.68 5.88
N TYR A 230 25.92 0.61 5.96
CA TYR A 230 24.83 1.03 6.85
C TYR A 230 23.50 0.46 6.41
N GLY A 231 22.61 0.12 7.36
CA GLY A 231 21.29 -0.41 7.08
C GLY A 231 20.71 -1.21 8.23
N PHE A 232 19.57 -1.86 7.98
CA PHE A 232 19.01 -2.80 8.93
C PHE A 232 19.80 -4.12 8.94
N ILE A 233 19.80 -4.81 10.09
CA ILE A 233 20.29 -6.18 10.18
C ILE A 233 19.35 -7.05 9.34
N SER A 234 19.86 -7.73 8.32
CA SER A 234 19.05 -8.62 7.48
C SER A 234 18.72 -9.90 8.24
N SER A 235 17.42 -10.16 8.43
CA SER A 235 16.93 -11.31 9.21
C SER A 235 16.38 -12.44 8.35
N ARG A 236 16.09 -12.18 7.04
CA ARG A 236 15.46 -13.14 6.12
C ARG A 236 15.72 -12.78 4.65
N LYS A 237 15.41 -13.72 3.73
CA LYS A 237 15.59 -13.54 2.27
C LYS A 237 14.47 -14.22 1.46
N ASP A 238 13.29 -14.38 2.02
CA ASP A 238 12.21 -15.22 1.52
C ASP A 238 10.90 -14.46 1.24
N LEU A 239 10.98 -13.14 0.97
CA LEU A 239 9.81 -12.29 0.71
C LEU A 239 9.51 -12.10 -0.78
N ASN A 240 9.93 -13.02 -1.63
CA ASN A 240 9.73 -12.99 -3.08
C ASN A 240 8.26 -13.13 -3.52
N ASN A 241 7.34 -13.43 -2.61
CA ASN A 241 5.90 -13.48 -2.85
C ASN A 241 5.12 -12.37 -2.11
N LEU A 242 5.80 -11.30 -1.68
CA LEU A 242 5.22 -10.16 -0.99
C LEU A 242 5.52 -8.88 -1.75
N GLU A 243 4.50 -8.03 -1.92
CA GLU A 243 4.63 -6.67 -2.43
C GLU A 243 4.46 -5.69 -1.27
N ILE A 244 5.28 -4.63 -1.19
CA ILE A 244 5.28 -3.69 -0.05
C ILE A 244 5.05 -2.26 -0.54
N LEU A 245 4.10 -1.57 0.10
CA LEU A 245 3.87 -0.15 -0.07
C LEU A 245 4.06 0.56 1.27
N VAL A 246 5.07 1.42 1.37
CA VAL A 246 5.27 2.26 2.56
C VAL A 246 4.69 3.65 2.29
N LEU A 247 3.88 4.13 3.20
CA LEU A 247 3.21 5.42 3.13
C LEU A 247 3.50 6.24 4.39
N GLU A 248 3.39 7.56 4.25
CA GLU A 248 3.47 8.53 5.32
C GLU A 248 4.88 8.74 5.88
N VAL A 249 5.94 8.39 5.12
CA VAL A 249 7.31 8.71 5.53
C VAL A 249 7.44 10.22 5.70
N ASN A 250 7.85 10.63 6.91
CA ASN A 250 7.92 12.05 7.28
C ASN A 250 9.02 12.25 8.33
N SER A 251 9.97 13.10 8.04
CA SER A 251 11.07 13.39 8.96
C SER A 251 10.89 14.72 9.70
N GLU A 252 11.74 14.96 10.67
CA GLU A 252 11.85 16.27 11.29
C GLU A 252 12.23 17.33 10.26
N LYS A 253 11.46 18.42 10.17
CA LYS A 253 11.63 19.49 9.17
C LYS A 253 13.03 20.14 9.15
N SER A 254 13.79 19.98 10.21
CA SER A 254 15.13 20.55 10.37
C SER A 254 16.21 19.91 9.49
N TYR A 255 15.94 18.71 8.94
CA TYR A 255 16.93 17.92 8.22
C TYR A 255 16.41 17.52 6.83
N LYS A 256 16.94 18.19 5.82
CA LYS A 256 16.41 18.17 4.46
C LYS A 256 16.48 16.79 3.75
N ASN A 257 17.39 15.91 4.16
CA ASN A 257 17.62 14.63 3.51
C ASN A 257 17.24 13.42 4.36
N ASP A 258 16.71 13.60 5.56
CA ASP A 258 16.34 12.47 6.43
C ASP A 258 15.33 11.53 5.76
N GLU A 259 14.31 12.07 5.08
CA GLU A 259 13.34 11.25 4.34
C GLU A 259 14.00 10.39 3.25
N ASP A 260 14.97 10.94 2.53
CA ASP A 260 15.70 10.22 1.49
C ASP A 260 16.64 9.16 2.08
N VAL A 261 17.24 9.46 3.24
CA VAL A 261 18.06 8.49 3.99
C VAL A 261 17.18 7.34 4.48
N ILE A 262 16.04 7.63 5.12
CA ILE A 262 15.07 6.63 5.58
C ILE A 262 14.63 5.72 4.41
N LYS A 263 14.27 6.32 3.28
CA LYS A 263 13.92 5.55 2.07
C LYS A 263 15.05 4.64 1.63
N SER A 264 16.28 5.15 1.57
CA SER A 264 17.44 4.34 1.16
C SER A 264 17.71 3.17 2.11
N TYR A 265 17.46 3.35 3.42
CA TYR A 265 17.53 2.28 4.40
C TYR A 265 16.46 1.20 4.15
N LEU A 266 15.22 1.61 3.94
CA LEU A 266 14.11 0.70 3.67
C LEU A 266 14.28 -0.01 2.32
N GLU A 267 14.68 0.71 1.26
CA GLU A 267 14.96 0.14 -0.07
C GLU A 267 16.03 -0.95 -0.01
N LYS A 268 17.15 -0.67 0.69
CA LYS A 268 18.22 -1.65 0.90
C LYS A 268 17.70 -2.87 1.65
N TRP A 269 16.96 -2.66 2.73
CA TRP A 269 16.42 -3.73 3.56
C TRP A 269 15.45 -4.64 2.79
N PHE A 270 14.49 -4.05 2.06
CA PHE A 270 13.54 -4.82 1.25
C PHE A 270 14.22 -5.57 0.10
N THR A 271 15.24 -4.97 -0.51
CA THR A 271 16.06 -5.63 -1.54
C THR A 271 16.79 -6.84 -0.96
N GLU A 272 17.41 -6.70 0.21
CA GLU A 272 18.14 -7.79 0.88
C GLU A 272 17.21 -8.92 1.34
N MET A 273 15.93 -8.61 1.61
CA MET A 273 14.90 -9.61 1.96
C MET A 273 14.23 -10.24 0.73
N ASN A 274 14.65 -9.91 -0.50
CA ASN A 274 14.08 -10.37 -1.76
C ASN A 274 12.59 -10.03 -1.91
N VAL A 275 12.16 -8.85 -1.46
CA VAL A 275 10.78 -8.40 -1.66
C VAL A 275 10.47 -8.29 -3.16
N LYS A 276 9.35 -8.86 -3.60
CA LYS A 276 8.96 -8.95 -5.01
C LYS A 276 8.84 -7.60 -5.71
N LYS A 277 8.21 -6.65 -5.04
CA LYS A 277 7.97 -5.27 -5.51
C LYS A 277 7.80 -4.39 -4.29
N PHE A 278 8.38 -3.22 -4.30
CA PHE A 278 8.11 -2.25 -3.24
C PHE A 278 8.12 -0.82 -3.77
N THR A 279 7.41 0.06 -3.05
CA THR A 279 7.42 1.50 -3.28
C THR A 279 7.29 2.22 -1.95
N ILE A 280 8.03 3.33 -1.78
CA ILE A 280 8.07 4.09 -0.53
C ILE A 280 7.73 5.54 -0.85
N HIS A 281 6.70 6.08 -0.18
CA HIS A 281 6.21 7.43 -0.39
C HIS A 281 6.27 8.27 0.88
N ASN A 282 6.67 9.51 0.71
CA ASN A 282 6.53 10.52 1.75
C ASN A 282 5.07 10.87 1.97
N THR A 283 4.80 11.45 3.13
CA THR A 283 3.54 12.11 3.45
C THR A 283 3.11 13.07 2.34
N ASP A 284 1.83 13.01 1.99
CA ASP A 284 1.23 13.89 1.00
C ASP A 284 -0.25 14.18 1.36
N ILE A 285 -0.88 15.06 0.61
CA ILE A 285 -2.32 15.29 0.76
C ILE A 285 -3.11 14.02 0.39
N PRO A 286 -4.26 13.76 1.03
CA PRO A 286 -4.99 12.49 0.88
C PRO A 286 -5.31 12.10 -0.56
N ILE A 287 -5.61 13.06 -1.43
CA ILE A 287 -5.93 12.77 -2.83
C ILE A 287 -4.73 12.19 -3.61
N ASN A 288 -3.51 12.65 -3.33
CA ASN A 288 -2.31 12.13 -3.95
C ASN A 288 -1.96 10.75 -3.39
N THR A 289 -2.11 10.55 -2.07
CA THR A 289 -1.90 9.25 -1.43
C THR A 289 -2.87 8.20 -1.99
N LYS A 290 -4.15 8.53 -2.19
CA LYS A 290 -5.14 7.65 -2.84
C LYS A 290 -4.69 7.21 -4.24
N LYS A 291 -4.20 8.14 -5.07
CA LYS A 291 -3.67 7.82 -6.41
C LYS A 291 -2.46 6.89 -6.35
N ARG A 292 -1.55 7.10 -5.40
CA ARG A 292 -0.37 6.23 -5.20
C ARG A 292 -0.78 4.81 -4.84
N ILE A 293 -1.77 4.67 -3.95
CA ILE A 293 -2.33 3.38 -3.57
C ILE A 293 -2.99 2.71 -4.80
N GLU A 294 -3.84 3.42 -5.54
CA GLU A 294 -4.47 2.88 -6.77
C GLU A 294 -3.43 2.41 -7.79
N ASN A 295 -2.40 3.21 -8.05
CA ASN A 295 -1.33 2.86 -8.99
C ASN A 295 -0.52 1.63 -8.52
N PHE A 296 -0.36 1.43 -7.23
CA PHE A 296 0.34 0.28 -6.69
C PHE A 296 -0.50 -0.98 -6.74
N LEU A 297 -1.81 -0.87 -6.46
CA LEU A 297 -2.74 -1.98 -6.39
C LEU A 297 -3.18 -2.49 -7.76
N ASN A 298 -3.24 -1.62 -8.77
CA ASN A 298 -3.54 -1.98 -10.16
C ASN A 298 -2.32 -2.58 -10.87
#